data_49ae137cf46e848a761d7961a70890a0
#
_entry.id   49ae137cf46e848a761d7961a70890a0
#
_cell.length_a   1.000
_cell.length_b   1.000
_cell.length_c   1.000
_cell.angle_alpha   90.00
_cell.angle_beta   90.00
_cell.angle_gamma   90.00
#
_symmetry.space_group_name_H-M   'P 1'
#
loop_
_entity.id
_entity.type
_entity.pdbx_description
1 polymer ?
#
loop_
_entity_poly.entity_id
_entity_poly.type
_entity_poly.pdbx_seq_one_letter_code
_entity_poly.pdbx_strand_id
1 'polypeptide(L)'
;MKPENPTIEICPGITRRTVANGETMYQMLATLASGSRMPEHSHSQEQIVHILEGKMRLIVDGVPHELSNGDSFYLASNVPHGVETLSATRVLDTFSPPRKDYLAIDEKVRQEVL
;
A
#
# COMPACT_ATOMS: atom_id res chain seq x y z
N MET A 1 25.74 7.51 3.21
CA MET A 1 24.73 6.44 3.04
C MET A 1 23.35 7.00 3.38
N LYS A 2 22.41 6.84 2.50
CA LYS A 2 21.03 7.25 2.80
C LYS A 2 20.45 6.36 3.90
N PRO A 3 19.80 6.94 4.92
CA PRO A 3 19.04 6.11 5.85
C PRO A 3 17.91 5.40 5.11
N GLU A 4 17.68 4.14 5.44
CA GLU A 4 16.59 3.39 4.86
C GLU A 4 15.25 3.98 5.30
N ASN A 5 14.26 3.92 4.43
CA ASN A 5 12.91 4.26 4.81
C ASN A 5 12.36 3.22 5.80
N PRO A 6 11.68 3.65 6.85
CA PRO A 6 11.19 2.71 7.87
C PRO A 6 10.09 1.82 7.35
N THR A 7 9.99 0.62 7.92
CA THR A 7 8.85 -0.26 7.75
C THR A 7 7.83 0.07 8.84
N ILE A 8 6.62 0.37 8.43
CA ILE A 8 5.57 0.86 9.32
C ILE A 8 4.33 -0.03 9.20
N GLU A 9 3.77 -0.42 10.34
CA GLU A 9 2.52 -1.17 10.36
C GLU A 9 1.35 -0.22 10.06
N ILE A 10 0.53 -0.57 9.07
CA ILE A 10 -0.68 0.18 8.72
C ILE A 10 -1.84 -0.29 9.58
N CYS A 11 -1.99 -1.60 9.68
CA CYS A 11 -2.99 -2.26 10.50
C CYS A 11 -2.49 -3.68 10.79
N PRO A 12 -3.14 -4.46 11.68
CA PRO A 12 -2.62 -5.78 12.04
C PRO A 12 -2.33 -6.67 10.82
N GLY A 13 -1.08 -7.11 10.70
CA GLY A 13 -0.63 -8.01 9.63
C GLY A 13 -0.26 -7.32 8.32
N ILE A 14 -0.36 -6.00 8.23
CA ILE A 14 -0.04 -5.26 7.01
C ILE A 14 0.98 -4.17 7.32
N THR A 15 2.14 -4.25 6.67
CA THR A 15 3.21 -3.25 6.80
C THR A 15 3.50 -2.62 5.45
N ARG A 16 4.10 -1.45 5.47
CA ARG A 16 4.53 -0.74 4.28
C ARG A 16 5.91 -0.13 4.46
N ARG A 17 6.60 0.09 3.36
CA ARG A 17 7.85 0.84 3.31
C ARG A 17 7.85 1.71 2.06
N THR A 18 8.12 3.01 2.21
CA THR A 18 8.29 3.91 1.06
C THR A 18 9.50 3.47 0.25
N VAL A 19 9.32 3.29 -1.05
CA VAL A 19 10.39 2.86 -1.97
C VAL A 19 10.95 4.04 -2.75
N ALA A 20 10.07 4.85 -3.31
CA ALA A 20 10.45 5.99 -4.12
C ALA A 20 9.43 7.10 -3.97
N ASN A 21 9.89 8.34 -4.08
CA ASN A 21 9.05 9.51 -3.92
C ASN A 21 9.55 10.60 -4.87
N GLY A 22 8.65 11.09 -5.69
CA GLY A 22 8.91 12.16 -6.64
C GLY A 22 7.99 13.34 -6.43
N GLU A 23 7.97 14.24 -7.40
CA GLU A 23 7.17 15.46 -7.33
C GLU A 23 5.67 15.17 -7.44
N THR A 24 5.30 14.25 -8.33
CA THR A 24 3.89 13.92 -8.62
C THR A 24 3.54 12.45 -8.36
N MET A 25 4.52 11.64 -7.97
CA MET A 25 4.36 10.19 -7.82
C MET A 25 5.01 9.71 -6.53
N TYR A 26 4.46 8.62 -6.00
CA TYR A 26 4.93 7.98 -4.78
C TYR A 26 4.79 6.47 -4.94
N GLN A 27 5.74 5.72 -4.41
CA GLN A 27 5.71 4.26 -4.50
C GLN A 27 6.07 3.63 -3.16
N MET A 28 5.32 2.60 -2.77
CA MET A 28 5.62 1.85 -1.55
C MET A 28 5.51 0.35 -1.79
N LEU A 29 6.24 -0.40 -0.98
CA LEU A 29 6.14 -1.84 -0.92
C LEU A 29 5.29 -2.20 0.30
N ALA A 30 4.19 -2.91 0.08
CA ALA A 30 3.34 -3.41 1.15
C ALA A 30 3.55 -4.92 1.32
N THR A 31 3.57 -5.36 2.57
CA THR A 31 3.69 -6.78 2.92
C THR A 31 2.47 -7.14 3.76
N LEU A 32 1.72 -8.13 3.28
CA LEU A 32 0.45 -8.52 3.87
C LEU A 32 0.51 -9.98 4.31
N ALA A 33 0.30 -10.20 5.61
CA ALA A 33 0.25 -11.56 6.15
C ALA A 33 -1.03 -12.25 5.69
N SER A 34 -0.96 -13.57 5.49
CA SER A 34 -2.14 -14.37 5.17
C SER A 34 -3.23 -14.15 6.21
N GLY A 35 -4.47 -13.92 5.76
CA GLY A 35 -5.61 -13.68 6.63
C GLY A 35 -5.74 -12.23 7.11
N SER A 36 -4.78 -11.36 6.80
CA SER A 36 -4.89 -9.95 7.16
C SER A 36 -5.96 -9.24 6.32
N ARG A 37 -6.50 -8.15 6.86
CA ARG A 37 -7.57 -7.39 6.21
C ARG A 37 -7.30 -5.90 6.35
N MET A 38 -7.47 -5.20 5.24
CA MET A 38 -7.52 -3.74 5.25
C MET A 38 -8.98 -3.33 5.16
N PRO A 39 -9.52 -2.64 6.18
CA PRO A 39 -10.91 -2.15 6.13
C PRO A 39 -11.15 -1.21 4.95
N GLU A 40 -12.40 -1.10 4.54
CA GLU A 40 -12.77 -0.16 3.48
C GLU A 40 -12.34 1.25 3.86
N HIS A 41 -11.67 1.91 2.92
CA HIS A 41 -11.17 3.28 3.05
C HIS A 41 -11.11 3.92 1.68
N SER A 42 -10.84 5.22 1.64
CA SER A 42 -10.63 5.96 0.40
C SER A 42 -9.57 7.04 0.62
N HIS A 43 -8.98 7.51 -0.45
CA HIS A 43 -8.01 8.59 -0.43
C HIS A 43 -8.04 9.35 -1.76
N SER A 44 -7.57 10.57 -1.75
CA SER A 44 -7.63 11.44 -2.92
C SER A 44 -6.69 11.03 -4.05
N GLN A 45 -5.63 10.28 -3.73
CA GLN A 45 -4.67 9.82 -4.73
C GLN A 45 -5.28 8.74 -5.62
N GLU A 46 -4.91 8.76 -6.90
CA GLU A 46 -5.02 7.57 -7.75
C GLU A 46 -4.00 6.55 -7.29
N GLN A 47 -4.27 5.27 -7.54
CA GLN A 47 -3.37 4.19 -7.12
C GLN A 47 -3.35 3.09 -8.17
N ILE A 48 -2.15 2.56 -8.44
CA ILE A 48 -2.00 1.29 -9.15
C ILE A 48 -1.49 0.27 -8.14
N VAL A 49 -2.26 -0.82 -8.00
CA VAL A 49 -1.92 -1.97 -7.16
C VAL A 49 -1.24 -2.99 -8.07
N HIS A 50 -0.01 -3.41 -7.75
CA HIS A 50 0.69 -4.45 -8.51
C HIS A 50 1.13 -5.56 -7.59
N ILE A 51 0.65 -6.78 -7.83
CA ILE A 51 0.98 -7.94 -7.01
C ILE A 51 2.33 -8.51 -7.44
N LEU A 52 3.34 -8.40 -6.57
CA LEU A 52 4.64 -9.01 -6.81
C LEU A 52 4.60 -10.51 -6.57
N GLU A 53 3.97 -10.92 -5.47
CA GLU A 53 3.77 -12.34 -5.15
C GLU A 53 2.59 -12.48 -4.19
N GLY A 54 1.91 -13.61 -4.27
CA GLY A 54 0.80 -13.92 -3.38
C GLY A 54 -0.55 -13.82 -4.06
N LYS A 55 -1.58 -13.73 -3.23
CA LYS A 55 -2.97 -13.69 -3.69
C LYS A 55 -3.82 -12.92 -2.70
N MET A 56 -4.57 -11.97 -3.20
CA MET A 56 -5.46 -11.16 -2.38
C MET A 56 -6.77 -10.85 -3.12
N ARG A 57 -7.78 -10.49 -2.36
CA ARG A 57 -9.03 -9.99 -2.89
C ARG A 57 -9.09 -8.50 -2.64
N LEU A 58 -9.13 -7.71 -3.72
CA LEU A 58 -9.31 -6.27 -3.65
C LEU A 58 -10.80 -5.98 -3.84
N ILE A 59 -11.42 -5.38 -2.83
CA ILE A 59 -12.85 -5.07 -2.86
C ILE A 59 -12.97 -3.60 -3.22
N VAL A 60 -13.52 -3.31 -4.40
CA VAL A 60 -13.61 -1.96 -4.94
C VAL A 60 -15.07 -1.57 -5.09
N ASP A 61 -15.49 -0.56 -4.35
CA ASP A 61 -16.89 -0.11 -4.34
C ASP A 61 -17.86 -1.29 -4.13
N GLY A 62 -17.49 -2.17 -3.19
CA GLY A 62 -18.25 -3.36 -2.84
C GLY A 62 -18.06 -4.57 -3.75
N VAL A 63 -17.30 -4.44 -4.85
CA VAL A 63 -17.09 -5.53 -5.81
C VAL A 63 -15.73 -6.19 -5.60
N PRO A 64 -15.70 -7.51 -5.32
CA PRO A 64 -14.42 -8.20 -5.10
C PRO A 64 -13.71 -8.53 -6.42
N HIS A 65 -12.38 -8.33 -6.41
CA HIS A 65 -11.50 -8.69 -7.52
C HIS A 65 -10.36 -9.54 -6.97
N GLU A 66 -10.20 -10.76 -7.45
CA GLU A 66 -9.09 -11.62 -7.06
C GLU A 66 -7.86 -11.28 -7.89
N LEU A 67 -6.76 -10.95 -7.19
CA LEU A 67 -5.49 -10.59 -7.82
C LEU A 67 -4.40 -11.54 -7.33
N SER A 68 -3.53 -11.95 -8.25
CA SER A 68 -2.40 -12.83 -7.96
C SER A 68 -1.14 -12.34 -8.67
N ASN A 69 -0.05 -13.10 -8.56
CA ASN A 69 1.27 -12.73 -9.08
C ASN A 69 1.22 -12.07 -10.45
N GLY A 70 1.74 -10.85 -10.55
CA GLY A 70 1.85 -10.12 -11.79
C GLY A 70 0.62 -9.30 -12.19
N ASP A 71 -0.49 -9.43 -11.45
CA ASP A 71 -1.70 -8.65 -11.74
C ASP A 71 -1.55 -7.21 -11.28
N SER A 72 -2.13 -6.29 -12.06
CA SER A 72 -2.24 -4.88 -11.71
C SER A 72 -3.69 -4.44 -11.74
N PHE A 73 -4.03 -3.48 -10.87
CA PHE A 73 -5.38 -2.93 -10.79
C PHE A 73 -5.32 -1.43 -10.55
N TYR A 74 -6.11 -0.67 -11.30
CA TYR A 74 -6.20 0.77 -11.14
C TYR A 74 -7.32 1.15 -10.20
N LEU A 75 -7.01 2.00 -9.20
CA LEU A 75 -7.97 2.57 -8.27
C LEU A 75 -8.09 4.07 -8.53
N ALA A 76 -9.29 4.51 -8.90
CA ALA A 76 -9.56 5.92 -9.12
C ALA A 76 -9.52 6.69 -7.80
N SER A 77 -9.27 8.00 -7.92
CA SER A 77 -9.33 8.92 -6.77
C SER A 77 -10.64 8.75 -6.01
N ASN A 78 -10.55 8.64 -4.69
CA ASN A 78 -11.68 8.57 -3.76
C ASN A 78 -12.59 7.34 -3.88
N VAL A 79 -12.24 6.33 -4.70
CA VAL A 79 -13.05 5.12 -4.76
C VAL A 79 -12.88 4.31 -3.46
N PRO A 80 -13.98 3.90 -2.80
CA PRO A 80 -13.87 3.07 -1.60
C PRO A 80 -13.29 1.69 -1.94
N HIS A 81 -12.30 1.26 -1.16
CA HIS A 81 -11.67 -0.05 -1.39
C HIS A 81 -11.12 -0.65 -0.09
N GLY A 82 -11.04 -1.96 -0.07
CA GLY A 82 -10.47 -2.72 1.04
C GLY A 82 -9.78 -3.97 0.51
N VAL A 83 -9.12 -4.71 1.39
CA VAL A 83 -8.34 -5.90 1.03
C VAL A 83 -8.63 -7.05 1.98
N GLU A 84 -8.74 -8.25 1.40
CA GLU A 84 -8.69 -9.52 2.13
C GLU A 84 -7.50 -10.30 1.58
N THR A 85 -6.55 -10.64 2.45
CA THR A 85 -5.32 -11.32 2.04
C THR A 85 -5.51 -12.83 2.11
N LEU A 86 -5.45 -13.49 0.96
CA LEU A 86 -5.72 -14.93 0.84
C LEU A 86 -4.49 -15.79 1.12
N SER A 87 -3.30 -15.30 0.77
CA SER A 87 -2.01 -15.89 1.11
C SER A 87 -1.04 -14.75 1.40
N ALA A 88 0.12 -15.05 1.96
CA ALA A 88 1.13 -14.01 2.19
C ALA A 88 1.42 -13.29 0.87
N THR A 89 1.30 -11.97 0.85
CA THR A 89 1.32 -11.17 -0.36
C THR A 89 2.27 -9.99 -0.23
N ARG A 90 2.98 -9.69 -1.33
CA ARG A 90 3.78 -8.48 -1.46
C ARG A 90 3.23 -7.68 -2.63
N VAL A 91 3.01 -6.40 -2.38
CA VAL A 91 2.36 -5.49 -3.32
C VAL A 91 3.23 -4.27 -3.54
N LEU A 92 3.41 -3.88 -4.80
CA LEU A 92 4.00 -2.61 -5.14
C LEU A 92 2.86 -1.64 -5.44
N ASP A 93 2.68 -0.65 -4.59
CA ASP A 93 1.63 0.37 -4.72
C ASP A 93 2.22 1.67 -5.23
N THR A 94 1.62 2.21 -6.29
CA THR A 94 2.02 3.49 -6.88
C THR A 94 0.86 4.48 -6.75
N PHE A 95 1.15 5.66 -6.19
CA PHE A 95 0.15 6.70 -5.95
C PHE A 95 0.52 8.00 -6.68
N SER A 96 -0.47 8.74 -7.09
CA SER A 96 -0.32 10.10 -7.61
C SER A 96 -1.50 10.95 -7.18
N PRO A 97 -1.30 12.12 -6.57
CA PRO A 97 -0.04 12.69 -6.08
C PRO A 97 0.56 11.88 -4.92
N PRO A 98 1.73 12.26 -4.41
CA PRO A 98 2.37 11.53 -3.31
C PRO A 98 1.52 11.44 -2.04
N ARG A 99 1.73 10.37 -1.28
CA ARG A 99 1.10 10.15 0.02
C ARG A 99 1.84 10.98 1.08
N LYS A 100 1.49 12.25 1.18
CA LYS A 100 2.12 13.19 2.13
C LYS A 100 1.93 12.74 3.58
N ASP A 101 0.80 12.10 3.88
CA ASP A 101 0.52 11.52 5.19
C ASP A 101 1.54 10.43 5.56
N TYR A 102 1.83 9.51 4.64
CA TYR A 102 2.82 8.46 4.85
C TYR A 102 4.23 9.02 4.95
N LEU A 103 4.56 10.00 4.10
CA LEU A 103 5.88 10.65 4.15
C LEU A 103 6.12 11.36 5.48
N ALA A 104 5.09 11.98 6.03
CA ALA A 104 5.17 12.63 7.35
C ALA A 104 5.39 11.62 8.46
N ILE A 105 4.72 10.47 8.41
CA ILE A 105 4.91 9.37 9.37
C ILE A 105 6.34 8.82 9.25
N ASP A 106 6.84 8.61 8.04
CA ASP A 106 8.22 8.14 7.81
C ASP A 106 9.22 9.05 8.49
N GLU A 107 9.06 10.35 8.29
CA GLU A 107 9.97 11.36 8.87
C GLU A 107 9.93 11.34 10.39
N LYS A 108 8.74 11.27 10.96
CA LYS A 108 8.57 11.18 12.40
C LYS A 108 9.25 9.93 12.98
N VAL A 109 9.07 8.78 12.34
CA VAL A 109 9.69 7.53 12.78
C VAL A 109 11.20 7.60 12.69
N ARG A 110 11.76 8.19 11.62
CA ARG A 110 13.20 8.38 11.48
C ARG A 110 13.75 9.25 12.62
N GLN A 111 13.05 10.31 12.99
CA GLN A 111 13.45 11.19 14.08
C GLN A 111 13.45 10.50 15.44
N GLU A 112 12.50 9.60 15.67
CA GLU A 112 12.38 8.86 16.92
C GLU A 112 13.52 7.86 17.14
N VAL A 113 14.22 7.45 16.10
CA VAL A 113 15.30 6.45 16.16
C VAL A 113 16.68 7.10 16.32
N LEU A 114 16.76 8.41 16.17
CA LEU A 114 18.02 9.16 16.35
C LEU A 114 18.26 9.53 17.84
#